data_21e002a5118e1dd2800442cbb433dfb1
#
_entry.id   21e002a5118e1dd2800442cbb433dfb1
#
_cell.length_a   1.000
_cell.length_b   1.000
_cell.length_c   1.000
_cell.angle_alpha   90.00
_cell.angle_beta   90.00
_cell.angle_gamma   90.00
#
_symmetry.space_group_name_H-M   'P 1'
#
loop_
_entity.id
_entity.type
_entity.pdbx_description
1 polymer ?
#
loop_
_entity_poly.entity_id
_entity_poly.type
_entity_poly.pdbx_seq_one_letter_code
_entity_poly.pdbx_strand_id
1 'polypeptide(L)'
;MAKWMTLQLHNGKYDGKQLITEKSMREMQAPQMVIDSGGEIPTVFFPDSTQLSYGLGWFVQQYRGHQLILHAGDIDGFSTMVVLIPEIHTAYFVVINLGSFYRQVLSYQIADRLLNLPDAGWDAHFKKLETDLKAEEKEQGDAWESKRTPGTHPSRELSAYVGTYQNALYGDAEIFMENQKLSLRFHSIKTDLDHFQYDTFVVKFGEKTRLTFCLAQDGTVAAFTVNGMEFKRAATPAVSGNK
;
A
#
# COMPACT_ATOMS: atom_id res chain seq x y z
N MET A 1 2.32 -4.85 -22.24
CA MET A 1 2.39 -3.37 -22.03
C MET A 1 2.45 -2.57 -23.32
N ALA A 2 3.34 -2.86 -24.32
CA ALA A 2 3.45 -2.03 -25.54
C ALA A 2 2.11 -1.80 -26.27
N LYS A 3 1.35 -2.85 -26.55
CA LYS A 3 0.02 -2.73 -27.19
C LYS A 3 -0.95 -1.82 -26.42
N TRP A 4 -0.92 -1.93 -25.08
CA TRP A 4 -1.77 -1.11 -24.22
C TRP A 4 -1.32 0.36 -24.21
N MET A 5 -0.03 0.64 -24.16
CA MET A 5 0.51 2.00 -24.29
C MET A 5 0.17 2.62 -25.66
N THR A 6 0.28 1.84 -26.75
CA THR A 6 -0.15 2.26 -28.08
C THR A 6 -1.62 2.65 -28.09
N LEU A 7 -2.51 1.85 -27.47
CA LEU A 7 -3.94 2.16 -27.32
C LEU A 7 -4.14 3.49 -26.58
N GLN A 8 -3.38 3.74 -25.52
CA GLN A 8 -3.47 4.97 -24.73
C GLN A 8 -3.05 6.20 -25.53
N LEU A 9 -1.94 6.14 -26.25
CA LEU A 9 -1.43 7.23 -27.08
C LEU A 9 -2.32 7.53 -28.30
N HIS A 10 -2.99 6.50 -28.84
CA HIS A 10 -3.87 6.64 -30.01
C HIS A 10 -5.35 6.85 -29.64
N ASN A 11 -5.62 7.44 -28.47
CA ASN A 11 -6.98 7.78 -28.03
C ASN A 11 -7.97 6.60 -28.13
N GLY A 12 -7.53 5.42 -27.69
CA GLY A 12 -8.39 4.23 -27.66
C GLY A 12 -8.45 3.44 -28.98
N LYS A 13 -7.62 3.79 -29.97
CA LYS A 13 -7.54 3.08 -31.25
C LYS A 13 -6.32 2.13 -31.25
N TYR A 14 -6.55 0.89 -31.63
CA TYR A 14 -5.48 -0.11 -31.80
C TYR A 14 -5.79 -1.01 -33.00
N ASP A 15 -4.78 -1.28 -33.81
CA ASP A 15 -4.89 -2.12 -35.03
C ASP A 15 -6.08 -1.73 -35.93
N GLY A 16 -6.21 -0.43 -36.20
CA GLY A 16 -7.28 0.13 -37.04
C GLY A 16 -8.68 0.18 -36.39
N LYS A 17 -8.87 -0.40 -35.19
CA LYS A 17 -10.14 -0.48 -34.51
C LYS A 17 -10.21 0.49 -33.32
N GLN A 18 -11.34 1.18 -33.18
CA GLN A 18 -11.63 1.98 -31.98
C GLN A 18 -12.16 1.03 -30.89
N LEU A 19 -11.34 0.74 -29.87
CA LEU A 19 -11.68 -0.16 -28.76
C LEU A 19 -12.29 0.60 -27.58
N ILE A 20 -11.85 1.83 -27.35
CA ILE A 20 -12.37 2.75 -26.34
C ILE A 20 -12.64 4.07 -27.03
N THR A 21 -13.76 4.73 -26.74
CA THR A 21 -14.08 6.00 -27.39
C THR A 21 -13.03 7.06 -27.06
N GLU A 22 -12.73 7.96 -28.00
CA GLU A 22 -11.82 9.07 -27.74
C GLU A 22 -12.26 9.94 -26.56
N LYS A 23 -13.58 10.12 -26.40
CA LYS A 23 -14.15 10.86 -25.28
C LYS A 23 -13.76 10.21 -23.94
N SER A 24 -13.94 8.89 -23.82
CA SER A 24 -13.59 8.15 -22.60
C SER A 24 -12.09 8.17 -22.33
N MET A 25 -11.25 8.07 -23.38
CA MET A 25 -9.79 8.14 -23.22
C MET A 25 -9.36 9.52 -22.72
N ARG A 26 -9.89 10.59 -23.29
CA ARG A 26 -9.60 11.95 -22.82
C ARG A 26 -10.09 12.18 -21.39
N GLU A 27 -11.26 11.63 -21.04
CA GLU A 27 -11.78 11.73 -19.67
C GLU A 27 -10.88 11.02 -18.65
N MET A 28 -10.39 9.82 -18.99
CA MET A 28 -9.47 9.08 -18.13
C MET A 28 -8.16 9.83 -17.87
N GLN A 29 -7.62 10.49 -18.88
CA GLN A 29 -6.33 11.18 -18.85
C GLN A 29 -6.44 12.67 -18.48
N ALA A 30 -7.65 13.17 -18.25
CA ALA A 30 -7.87 14.55 -17.82
C ALA A 30 -7.80 14.69 -16.29
N PRO A 31 -7.39 15.86 -15.77
CA PRO A 31 -7.49 16.17 -14.35
C PRO A 31 -8.93 16.05 -13.84
N GLN A 32 -9.19 15.13 -12.91
CA GLN A 32 -10.48 14.98 -12.24
C GLN A 32 -10.41 15.50 -10.80
N MET A 33 -9.26 15.32 -10.15
CA MET A 33 -9.00 15.78 -8.80
C MET A 33 -7.64 16.49 -8.76
N VAL A 34 -7.61 17.70 -8.26
CA VAL A 34 -6.35 18.42 -8.02
C VAL A 34 -5.71 17.88 -6.75
N ILE A 35 -4.42 17.59 -6.82
CA ILE A 35 -3.62 17.18 -5.67
C ILE A 35 -2.87 18.42 -5.17
N ASP A 36 -2.99 18.71 -3.87
CA ASP A 36 -2.30 19.85 -3.27
C ASP A 36 -0.79 19.69 -3.42
N SER A 37 -0.16 20.63 -4.12
CA SER A 37 1.28 20.63 -4.39
C SER A 37 2.14 20.83 -3.13
N GLY A 38 1.55 21.33 -2.04
CA GLY A 38 2.20 21.47 -0.73
C GLY A 38 2.15 20.21 0.13
N GLY A 39 1.43 19.19 -0.30
CA GLY A 39 1.31 17.92 0.41
C GLY A 39 2.58 17.05 0.29
N GLU A 40 2.71 16.09 1.19
CA GLU A 40 3.85 15.17 1.26
C GLU A 40 4.00 14.33 -0.02
N ILE A 41 2.90 13.79 -0.55
CA ILE A 41 2.92 12.94 -1.75
C ILE A 41 3.48 13.66 -2.99
N PRO A 42 3.06 14.89 -3.34
CA PRO A 42 3.62 15.59 -4.50
C PRO A 42 5.11 15.87 -4.39
N THR A 43 5.55 16.35 -3.23
CA THR A 43 6.96 16.72 -3.02
C THR A 43 7.89 15.51 -3.08
N VAL A 44 7.42 14.36 -2.60
CA VAL A 44 8.21 13.14 -2.48
C VAL A 44 8.26 12.36 -3.80
N PHE A 45 7.10 12.11 -4.42
CA PHE A 45 6.99 11.18 -5.55
C PHE A 45 6.94 11.85 -6.91
N PHE A 46 6.61 13.13 -6.98
CA PHE A 46 6.41 13.87 -8.22
C PHE A 46 7.23 15.17 -8.21
N PRO A 47 8.58 15.07 -8.22
CA PRO A 47 9.45 16.25 -8.17
C PRO A 47 9.25 17.14 -9.38
N ASP A 48 9.63 18.42 -9.25
CA ASP A 48 9.55 19.45 -10.29
C ASP A 48 8.16 19.58 -10.94
N SER A 49 7.10 19.32 -10.15
CA SER A 49 5.71 19.49 -10.57
C SER A 49 5.23 20.91 -10.30
N THR A 50 4.77 21.60 -11.32
CA THR A 50 4.05 22.89 -11.16
C THR A 50 2.56 22.66 -10.90
N GLN A 51 2.03 21.53 -11.32
CA GLN A 51 0.67 21.07 -11.05
C GLN A 51 0.63 19.54 -11.06
N LEU A 52 -0.07 18.97 -10.10
CA LEU A 52 -0.36 17.55 -10.03
C LEU A 52 -1.87 17.33 -9.87
N SER A 53 -2.41 16.41 -10.64
CA SER A 53 -3.81 16.03 -10.58
C SER A 53 -3.94 14.51 -10.73
N TYR A 54 -5.08 13.95 -10.35
CA TYR A 54 -5.42 12.57 -10.60
C TYR A 54 -6.63 12.51 -11.54
N GLY A 55 -6.50 11.71 -12.59
CA GLY A 55 -7.57 11.38 -13.52
C GLY A 55 -8.27 10.08 -13.10
N LEU A 56 -8.73 9.29 -14.08
CA LEU A 56 -9.30 7.97 -13.81
C LEU A 56 -8.23 6.89 -13.99
N GLY A 57 -7.44 6.68 -12.92
CA GLY A 57 -6.34 5.73 -12.90
C GLY A 57 -5.00 6.29 -13.44
N TRP A 58 -4.87 7.62 -13.51
CA TRP A 58 -3.67 8.28 -13.99
C TRP A 58 -3.32 9.49 -13.13
N PHE A 59 -2.05 9.65 -12.78
CA PHE A 59 -1.52 10.95 -12.39
C PHE A 59 -1.28 11.79 -13.63
N VAL A 60 -1.68 13.04 -13.58
CA VAL A 60 -1.45 14.06 -14.62
C VAL A 60 -0.52 15.10 -14.02
N GLN A 61 0.74 15.06 -14.41
CA GLN A 61 1.83 15.87 -13.86
C GLN A 61 2.24 16.92 -14.88
N GLN A 62 2.31 18.18 -14.47
CA GLN A 62 3.02 19.23 -15.21
C GLN A 62 4.47 19.25 -14.72
N TYR A 63 5.33 18.58 -15.46
CA TYR A 63 6.71 18.29 -15.14
C TYR A 63 7.64 19.16 -15.99
N ARG A 64 8.33 20.13 -15.39
CA ARG A 64 9.32 20.98 -16.06
C ARG A 64 8.82 21.60 -17.37
N GLY A 65 7.55 22.01 -17.42
CA GLY A 65 6.89 22.59 -18.59
C GLY A 65 6.23 21.61 -19.56
N HIS A 66 6.31 20.30 -19.29
CA HIS A 66 5.76 19.22 -20.10
C HIS A 66 4.68 18.43 -19.34
N GLN A 67 3.73 17.87 -20.05
CA GLN A 67 2.73 17.00 -19.44
C GLN A 67 3.19 15.53 -19.45
N LEU A 68 3.28 14.95 -18.26
CA LEU A 68 3.43 13.51 -18.09
C LEU A 68 2.09 12.93 -17.58
N ILE A 69 1.64 11.84 -18.18
CA ILE A 69 0.51 11.04 -17.72
C ILE A 69 1.09 9.70 -17.28
N LEU A 70 1.01 9.40 -15.99
CA LEU A 70 1.77 8.29 -15.44
C LEU A 70 1.03 7.55 -14.32
N HIS A 71 1.43 6.32 -14.07
CA HIS A 71 1.03 5.55 -12.89
C HIS A 71 2.13 4.57 -12.50
N ALA A 72 2.28 4.37 -11.21
CA ALA A 72 3.22 3.42 -10.64
C ALA A 72 2.49 2.24 -10.00
N GLY A 73 3.21 1.17 -9.70
CA GLY A 73 2.69 0.02 -8.96
C GLY A 73 3.80 -0.82 -8.37
N ASP A 74 3.48 -1.49 -7.27
CA ASP A 74 4.38 -2.39 -6.57
C ASP A 74 3.66 -3.71 -6.28
N ILE A 75 4.33 -4.83 -6.54
CA ILE A 75 3.86 -6.18 -6.21
C ILE A 75 5.07 -7.02 -5.79
N ASP A 76 5.08 -7.50 -4.56
CA ASP A 76 5.97 -8.55 -4.03
C ASP A 76 7.43 -8.50 -4.54
N GLY A 77 8.08 -7.36 -4.37
CA GLY A 77 9.48 -7.15 -4.77
C GLY A 77 9.67 -6.66 -6.21
N PHE A 78 8.60 -6.40 -6.95
CA PHE A 78 8.64 -5.72 -8.23
C PHE A 78 8.06 -4.32 -8.13
N SER A 79 8.76 -3.36 -8.72
CA SER A 79 8.28 -1.98 -8.84
C SER A 79 8.13 -1.60 -10.30
N THR A 80 7.04 -0.92 -10.65
CA THR A 80 6.71 -0.59 -12.04
C THR A 80 6.31 0.87 -12.18
N MET A 81 6.55 1.44 -13.35
CA MET A 81 6.05 2.77 -13.71
C MET A 81 5.79 2.84 -15.20
N VAL A 82 4.62 3.31 -15.58
CA VAL A 82 4.25 3.63 -16.95
C VAL A 82 4.15 5.13 -17.09
N VAL A 83 4.71 5.67 -18.17
CA VAL A 83 4.69 7.09 -18.47
C VAL A 83 4.28 7.29 -19.94
N LEU A 84 3.32 8.17 -20.16
CA LEU A 84 2.93 8.68 -21.46
C LEU A 84 3.38 10.14 -21.55
N ILE A 85 3.97 10.52 -22.68
CA ILE A 85 4.33 11.89 -23.02
C ILE A 85 3.56 12.26 -24.29
N PRO A 86 2.33 12.77 -24.17
CA PRO A 86 1.44 12.95 -25.33
C PRO A 86 2.01 13.92 -26.39
N GLU A 87 2.70 14.97 -25.99
CA GLU A 87 3.22 15.99 -26.90
C GLU A 87 4.25 15.48 -27.90
N ILE A 88 5.01 14.44 -27.53
CA ILE A 88 5.97 13.76 -28.44
C ILE A 88 5.47 12.39 -28.85
N HIS A 89 4.20 12.06 -28.58
CA HIS A 89 3.54 10.82 -28.93
C HIS A 89 4.32 9.55 -28.52
N THR A 90 4.90 9.60 -27.33
CA THR A 90 5.80 8.56 -26.80
C THR A 90 5.29 8.04 -25.46
N ALA A 91 5.49 6.74 -25.23
CA ALA A 91 5.27 6.12 -23.95
C ALA A 91 6.36 5.10 -23.64
N TYR A 92 6.65 4.91 -22.37
CA TYR A 92 7.57 3.90 -21.89
C TYR A 92 7.10 3.23 -20.60
N PHE A 93 7.68 2.09 -20.32
CA PHE A 93 7.35 1.28 -19.15
C PHE A 93 8.63 0.80 -18.48
N VAL A 94 8.80 1.13 -17.21
CA VAL A 94 9.90 0.70 -16.35
C VAL A 94 9.41 -0.42 -15.46
N VAL A 95 10.15 -1.51 -15.39
CA VAL A 95 9.93 -2.63 -14.45
C VAL A 95 11.26 -2.97 -13.83
N ILE A 96 11.30 -3.02 -12.51
CA ILE A 96 12.46 -3.46 -11.75
C ILE A 96 12.07 -4.53 -10.75
N ASN A 97 12.95 -5.48 -10.47
CA ASN A 97 12.77 -6.52 -9.46
C ASN A 97 13.37 -6.09 -8.11
N LEU A 98 13.08 -4.86 -7.73
CA LEU A 98 13.57 -4.23 -6.51
C LEU A 98 12.50 -3.29 -5.96
N GLY A 99 12.13 -3.45 -4.70
CA GLY A 99 11.27 -2.50 -3.98
C GLY A 99 12.07 -1.26 -3.59
N SER A 100 12.19 -0.28 -4.50
CA SER A 100 12.93 0.97 -4.27
C SER A 100 12.43 2.10 -5.18
N PHE A 101 12.85 3.32 -4.89
CA PHE A 101 12.60 4.48 -5.74
C PHE A 101 13.40 4.50 -7.06
N TYR A 102 14.22 3.48 -7.32
CA TYR A 102 15.03 3.44 -8.53
C TYR A 102 14.18 3.43 -9.82
N ARG A 103 12.92 2.96 -9.75
CA ARG A 103 11.96 3.11 -10.86
C ARG A 103 11.69 4.59 -11.19
N GLN A 104 11.57 5.47 -10.18
CA GLN A 104 11.39 6.91 -10.39
C GLN A 104 12.64 7.52 -11.01
N VAL A 105 13.83 7.19 -10.47
CA VAL A 105 15.12 7.63 -11.05
C VAL A 105 15.16 7.34 -12.54
N LEU A 106 14.95 6.07 -12.93
CA LEU A 106 14.96 5.66 -14.32
C LEU A 106 13.87 6.39 -15.14
N SER A 107 12.66 6.50 -14.59
CA SER A 107 11.54 7.10 -15.30
C SER A 107 11.80 8.57 -15.60
N TYR A 108 12.24 9.36 -14.61
CA TYR A 108 12.53 10.79 -14.83
C TYR A 108 13.79 11.01 -15.68
N GLN A 109 14.82 10.18 -15.57
CA GLN A 109 15.98 10.25 -16.47
C GLN A 109 15.60 9.94 -17.93
N ILE A 110 14.70 8.98 -18.16
CA ILE A 110 14.18 8.70 -19.50
C ILE A 110 13.36 9.88 -20.02
N ALA A 111 12.46 10.44 -19.20
CA ALA A 111 11.66 11.61 -19.55
C ALA A 111 12.57 12.80 -19.93
N ASP A 112 13.56 13.14 -19.10
CA ASP A 112 14.50 14.22 -19.37
C ASP A 112 15.23 14.06 -20.71
N ARG A 113 15.68 12.84 -21.00
CA ARG A 113 16.36 12.55 -22.29
C ARG A 113 15.43 12.67 -23.49
N LEU A 114 14.19 12.15 -23.38
CA LEU A 114 13.20 12.22 -24.46
C LEU A 114 12.73 13.64 -24.73
N LEU A 115 12.70 14.48 -23.68
CA LEU A 115 12.30 15.89 -23.75
C LEU A 115 13.45 16.85 -23.96
N ASN A 116 14.68 16.35 -24.12
CA ASN A 116 15.92 17.14 -24.23
C ASN A 116 16.13 18.13 -23.06
N LEU A 117 15.73 17.73 -21.87
CA LEU A 117 15.92 18.50 -20.64
C LEU A 117 17.31 18.21 -20.03
N PRO A 118 17.89 19.18 -19.33
CA PRO A 118 19.12 18.94 -18.58
C PRO A 118 18.91 17.95 -17.45
N ASP A 119 19.97 17.18 -17.13
CA ASP A 119 19.96 16.24 -16.01
C ASP A 119 19.65 17.00 -14.69
N ALA A 120 18.64 16.55 -13.98
CA ALA A 120 18.21 17.13 -12.70
C ALA A 120 18.80 16.40 -11.47
N GLY A 121 19.66 15.40 -11.67
CA GLY A 121 20.30 14.66 -10.58
C GLY A 121 19.34 13.73 -9.82
N TRP A 122 18.42 13.11 -10.51
CA TRP A 122 17.37 12.25 -9.92
C TRP A 122 17.92 11.11 -9.06
N ASP A 123 19.10 10.59 -9.41
CA ASP A 123 19.76 9.56 -8.60
C ASP A 123 20.05 10.04 -7.17
N ALA A 124 20.67 11.22 -7.06
CA ALA A 124 20.98 11.83 -5.78
C ALA A 124 19.71 12.22 -5.00
N HIS A 125 18.70 12.75 -5.69
CA HIS A 125 17.41 13.14 -5.11
C HIS A 125 16.71 11.95 -4.47
N PHE A 126 16.45 10.88 -5.21
CA PHE A 126 15.72 9.72 -4.72
C PHE A 126 16.53 8.87 -3.74
N LYS A 127 17.87 8.84 -3.84
CA LYS A 127 18.74 8.21 -2.85
C LYS A 127 18.67 8.90 -1.50
N LYS A 128 18.66 10.24 -1.50
CA LYS A 128 18.47 11.02 -0.27
C LYS A 128 17.12 10.71 0.34
N LEU A 129 16.05 10.78 -0.46
CA LEU A 129 14.68 10.46 -0.03
C LEU A 129 14.58 9.08 0.59
N GLU A 130 15.13 8.05 -0.04
CA GLU A 130 15.12 6.69 0.50
C GLU A 130 15.85 6.60 1.85
N THR A 131 16.94 7.36 2.00
CA THR A 131 17.69 7.41 3.26
C THR A 131 16.89 8.10 4.36
N ASP A 132 16.24 9.21 4.03
CA ASP A 132 15.41 9.99 4.97
C ASP A 132 14.21 9.15 5.43
N LEU A 133 13.48 8.51 4.52
CA LEU A 133 12.34 7.63 4.86
C LEU A 133 12.75 6.43 5.72
N LYS A 134 13.89 5.79 5.44
CA LYS A 134 14.41 4.70 6.29
C LYS A 134 14.78 5.19 7.68
N ALA A 135 15.28 6.41 7.80
CA ALA A 135 15.58 7.00 9.11
C ALA A 135 14.30 7.30 9.90
N GLU A 136 13.28 7.86 9.24
CA GLU A 136 11.96 8.12 9.84
C GLU A 136 11.25 6.81 10.24
N GLU A 137 11.28 5.80 9.39
CA GLU A 137 10.71 4.47 9.68
C GLU A 137 11.38 3.83 10.91
N LYS A 138 12.70 3.95 11.01
CA LYS A 138 13.45 3.48 12.18
C LYS A 138 13.07 4.26 13.44
N GLU A 139 13.00 5.59 13.36
CA GLU A 139 12.59 6.44 14.48
C GLU A 139 11.16 6.11 14.94
N GLN A 140 10.23 5.93 14.01
CA GLN A 140 8.87 5.50 14.32
C GLN A 140 8.83 4.11 14.93
N GLY A 141 9.66 3.18 14.46
CA GLY A 141 9.84 1.85 15.02
C GLY A 141 10.36 1.90 16.45
N ASP A 142 11.39 2.70 16.72
CA ASP A 142 11.94 2.90 18.05
C ASP A 142 10.93 3.59 18.99
N ALA A 143 10.21 4.60 18.51
CA ALA A 143 9.11 5.25 19.22
C ALA A 143 7.94 4.31 19.50
N TRP A 144 7.67 3.36 18.61
CA TRP A 144 6.65 2.33 18.76
C TRP A 144 7.01 1.36 19.91
N GLU A 145 8.26 0.91 19.97
CA GLU A 145 8.76 0.06 21.07
C GLU A 145 8.86 0.84 22.40
N SER A 146 9.26 2.11 22.36
CA SER A 146 9.36 2.95 23.57
C SER A 146 8.03 3.19 24.26
N LYS A 147 6.90 3.11 23.53
CA LYS A 147 5.55 3.21 24.08
C LYS A 147 5.07 1.91 24.75
N ARG A 148 5.90 0.86 24.74
CA ARG A 148 5.57 -0.39 25.41
C ARG A 148 5.64 -0.22 26.94
N THR A 149 4.61 -0.68 27.63
CA THR A 149 4.61 -0.79 29.09
C THR A 149 5.27 -2.11 29.48
N PRO A 150 6.49 -2.09 30.04
CA PRO A 150 7.20 -3.32 30.39
C PRO A 150 6.55 -4.05 31.57
N GLY A 151 6.76 -5.36 31.67
CA GLY A 151 6.28 -6.18 32.80
C GLY A 151 4.80 -6.44 32.84
N THR A 152 4.06 -6.11 31.75
CA THR A 152 2.64 -6.43 31.62
C THR A 152 2.42 -7.85 31.12
N HIS A 153 1.28 -8.42 31.43
CA HIS A 153 0.83 -9.74 30.97
C HIS A 153 -0.56 -9.62 30.38
N PRO A 154 -0.97 -10.56 29.50
CA PRO A 154 -2.35 -10.67 29.07
C PRO A 154 -3.29 -10.81 30.29
N SER A 155 -4.45 -10.17 30.23
CA SER A 155 -5.41 -10.18 31.34
C SER A 155 -6.10 -11.54 31.53
N ARG A 156 -5.94 -12.44 30.55
CA ARG A 156 -6.47 -13.80 30.56
C ARG A 156 -5.38 -14.81 30.18
N GLU A 157 -5.58 -16.07 30.53
CA GLU A 157 -4.77 -17.18 30.01
C GLU A 157 -4.85 -17.21 28.48
N LEU A 158 -3.74 -17.55 27.81
CA LEU A 158 -3.67 -17.52 26.36
C LEU A 158 -4.78 -18.34 25.67
N SER A 159 -5.20 -19.43 26.27
CA SER A 159 -6.31 -20.26 25.78
C SER A 159 -7.65 -19.52 25.68
N ALA A 160 -7.84 -18.46 26.48
CA ALA A 160 -9.07 -17.67 26.45
C ALA A 160 -9.21 -16.82 25.17
N TYR A 161 -8.10 -16.51 24.48
CA TYR A 161 -8.10 -15.75 23.23
C TYR A 161 -8.34 -16.64 22.00
N VAL A 162 -8.22 -17.96 22.14
CA VAL A 162 -8.44 -18.93 21.05
C VAL A 162 -9.89 -18.88 20.58
N GLY A 163 -10.09 -18.88 19.26
CA GLY A 163 -11.41 -18.90 18.65
C GLY A 163 -11.43 -18.38 17.23
N THR A 164 -12.60 -18.44 16.63
CA THR A 164 -12.88 -17.81 15.33
C THR A 164 -13.43 -16.41 15.57
N TYR A 165 -12.93 -15.47 14.81
CA TYR A 165 -13.33 -14.07 14.84
C TYR A 165 -13.74 -13.64 13.45
N GLN A 166 -14.80 -12.85 13.33
CA GLN A 166 -15.45 -12.54 12.07
C GLN A 166 -15.50 -11.05 11.82
N ASN A 167 -15.23 -10.66 10.60
CA ASN A 167 -15.46 -9.31 10.09
C ASN A 167 -16.32 -9.41 8.82
N ALA A 168 -17.36 -8.59 8.73
CA ALA A 168 -18.33 -8.65 7.62
C ALA A 168 -17.70 -8.36 6.24
N LEU A 169 -16.62 -7.59 6.18
CA LEU A 169 -15.95 -7.23 4.94
C LEU A 169 -14.79 -8.18 4.62
N TYR A 170 -14.02 -8.57 5.66
CA TYR A 170 -12.77 -9.30 5.48
C TYR A 170 -12.87 -10.82 5.74
N GLY A 171 -14.02 -11.31 6.23
CA GLY A 171 -14.25 -12.71 6.52
C GLY A 171 -13.71 -13.15 7.88
N ASP A 172 -13.36 -14.42 7.99
CA ASP A 172 -13.00 -15.09 9.24
C ASP A 172 -11.50 -15.06 9.49
N ALA A 173 -11.14 -14.84 10.75
CA ALA A 173 -9.79 -14.98 11.29
C ALA A 173 -9.82 -16.02 12.43
N GLU A 174 -8.85 -16.90 12.48
CA GLU A 174 -8.72 -17.93 13.51
C GLU A 174 -7.52 -17.62 14.40
N ILE A 175 -7.77 -17.52 15.70
CA ILE A 175 -6.72 -17.47 16.74
C ILE A 175 -6.62 -18.87 17.35
N PHE A 176 -5.41 -19.42 17.39
CA PHE A 176 -5.18 -20.78 17.90
C PHE A 176 -3.84 -20.86 18.65
N MET A 177 -3.67 -21.94 19.41
CA MET A 177 -2.41 -22.23 20.11
C MET A 177 -1.48 -23.05 19.24
N GLU A 178 -0.23 -22.61 19.12
CA GLU A 178 0.84 -23.39 18.51
C GLU A 178 2.14 -23.17 19.28
N ASN A 179 2.85 -24.23 19.62
CA ASN A 179 4.12 -24.17 20.39
C ASN A 179 4.04 -23.29 21.64
N GLN A 180 2.94 -23.38 22.41
CA GLN A 180 2.65 -22.60 23.62
C GLN A 180 2.52 -21.07 23.38
N LYS A 181 2.32 -20.63 22.14
CA LYS A 181 2.06 -19.25 21.74
C LYS A 181 0.71 -19.15 21.04
N LEU A 182 0.17 -17.94 21.02
CA LEU A 182 -0.95 -17.62 20.14
C LEU A 182 -0.44 -17.45 18.70
N SER A 183 -1.20 -17.96 17.76
CA SER A 183 -0.98 -17.78 16.33
C SER A 183 -2.28 -17.35 15.68
N LEU A 184 -2.17 -16.56 14.61
CA LEU A 184 -3.27 -16.12 13.78
C LEU A 184 -3.21 -16.82 12.43
N ARG A 185 -4.37 -17.33 11.99
CA ARG A 185 -4.60 -17.71 10.59
C ARG A 185 -5.65 -16.77 10.00
N PHE A 186 -5.30 -16.15 8.90
CA PHE A 186 -6.19 -15.27 8.15
C PHE A 186 -6.01 -15.55 6.65
N HIS A 187 -7.01 -16.12 6.01
CA HIS A 187 -6.90 -16.67 4.65
C HIS A 187 -5.71 -17.62 4.51
N SER A 188 -4.78 -17.35 3.60
CA SER A 188 -3.55 -18.12 3.39
C SER A 188 -2.39 -17.73 4.31
N ILE A 189 -2.56 -16.69 5.11
CA ILE A 189 -1.51 -16.17 5.98
C ILE A 189 -1.61 -16.85 7.34
N LYS A 190 -0.47 -17.31 7.84
CA LYS A 190 -0.29 -17.83 9.19
C LYS A 190 0.89 -17.11 9.83
N THR A 191 0.71 -16.59 11.03
CA THR A 191 1.74 -15.83 11.75
C THR A 191 1.57 -15.97 13.26
N ASP A 192 2.67 -15.92 14.00
CA ASP A 192 2.66 -15.91 15.45
C ASP A 192 2.22 -14.55 15.98
N LEU A 193 1.63 -14.56 17.18
CA LEU A 193 1.29 -13.38 17.96
C LEU A 193 2.30 -13.24 19.10
N ASP A 194 3.21 -12.27 18.99
CA ASP A 194 4.15 -11.96 20.05
C ASP A 194 3.53 -10.96 21.03
N HIS A 195 3.54 -11.27 22.34
CA HIS A 195 2.95 -10.39 23.34
C HIS A 195 3.67 -9.03 23.39
N PHE A 196 2.90 -7.95 23.28
CA PHE A 196 3.43 -6.59 23.35
C PHE A 196 3.19 -5.97 24.73
N GLN A 197 1.94 -5.78 25.12
CA GLN A 197 1.54 -5.29 26.44
C GLN A 197 0.06 -5.58 26.71
N TYR A 198 -0.34 -5.84 27.95
CA TYR A 198 -1.73 -6.16 28.31
C TYR A 198 -2.32 -7.17 27.32
N ASP A 199 -3.47 -6.89 26.74
CA ASP A 199 -4.15 -7.73 25.75
C ASP A 199 -3.77 -7.38 24.30
N THR A 200 -2.62 -6.72 24.13
CA THR A 200 -2.09 -6.34 22.82
C THR A 200 -0.92 -7.25 22.43
N PHE A 201 -0.97 -7.73 21.21
CA PHE A 201 0.03 -8.59 20.59
C PHE A 201 0.53 -7.94 19.30
N VAL A 202 1.72 -8.33 18.85
CA VAL A 202 2.29 -7.96 17.54
C VAL A 202 2.05 -9.09 16.57
N VAL A 203 1.55 -8.74 15.41
CA VAL A 203 1.37 -9.61 14.26
C VAL A 203 2.22 -9.11 13.10
N LYS A 204 2.76 -10.02 12.29
CA LYS A 204 3.57 -9.68 11.11
C LYS A 204 2.79 -9.98 9.84
N PHE A 205 2.22 -8.94 9.24
CA PHE A 205 1.62 -8.95 7.91
C PHE A 205 2.46 -8.08 6.96
N GLY A 206 3.68 -8.52 6.62
CA GLY A 206 4.68 -7.67 6.01
C GLY A 206 5.34 -6.74 7.03
N GLU A 207 4.64 -5.72 7.47
CA GLU A 207 5.04 -4.84 8.57
C GLU A 207 4.51 -5.34 9.93
N LYS A 208 5.20 -4.92 11.02
CA LYS A 208 4.74 -5.19 12.38
C LYS A 208 3.49 -4.36 12.68
N THR A 209 2.43 -5.02 13.09
CA THR A 209 1.15 -4.39 13.40
C THR A 209 0.66 -4.83 14.78
N ARG A 210 -0.04 -3.95 15.51
CA ARG A 210 -0.68 -4.29 16.80
C ARG A 210 -2.03 -4.91 16.56
N LEU A 211 -2.27 -6.04 17.22
CA LEU A 211 -3.55 -6.69 17.37
C LEU A 211 -3.94 -6.59 18.85
N THR A 212 -5.03 -5.92 19.15
CA THR A 212 -5.49 -5.73 20.53
C THR A 212 -6.81 -6.46 20.73
N PHE A 213 -6.84 -7.37 21.70
CA PHE A 213 -8.09 -8.03 22.11
C PHE A 213 -8.94 -7.12 22.98
N CYS A 214 -10.25 -7.20 22.78
CA CYS A 214 -11.26 -6.47 23.53
C CYS A 214 -12.06 -7.45 24.39
N LEU A 215 -12.22 -7.11 25.69
CA LEU A 215 -13.02 -7.90 26.62
C LEU A 215 -14.45 -7.38 26.69
N ALA A 216 -15.43 -8.25 26.85
CA ALA A 216 -16.79 -7.92 27.22
C ALA A 216 -16.90 -7.54 28.71
N GLN A 217 -18.06 -7.06 29.14
CA GLN A 217 -18.29 -6.67 30.54
C GLN A 217 -18.13 -7.82 31.54
N ASP A 218 -18.40 -9.05 31.12
CA ASP A 218 -18.21 -10.26 31.90
C ASP A 218 -16.74 -10.75 31.93
N GLY A 219 -15.87 -10.02 31.24
CA GLY A 219 -14.43 -10.30 31.12
C GLY A 219 -14.08 -11.40 30.13
N THR A 220 -15.00 -11.88 29.32
CA THR A 220 -14.68 -12.78 28.20
C THR A 220 -14.07 -12.02 27.02
N VAL A 221 -13.26 -12.69 26.21
CA VAL A 221 -12.69 -12.09 25.01
C VAL A 221 -13.79 -12.01 23.94
N ALA A 222 -14.17 -10.78 23.57
CA ALA A 222 -15.30 -10.53 22.65
C ALA A 222 -14.88 -10.23 21.21
N ALA A 223 -13.72 -9.61 21.03
CA ALA A 223 -13.26 -9.16 19.73
C ALA A 223 -11.74 -8.96 19.74
N PHE A 224 -11.17 -8.71 18.58
CA PHE A 224 -9.88 -8.03 18.46
C PHE A 224 -9.93 -6.93 17.41
N THR A 225 -9.03 -5.96 17.52
CA THR A 225 -8.83 -4.89 16.54
C THR A 225 -7.42 -4.96 15.96
N VAL A 226 -7.31 -4.73 14.66
CA VAL A 226 -6.04 -4.64 13.92
C VAL A 226 -6.20 -3.60 12.80
N ASN A 227 -5.31 -2.62 12.71
CA ASN A 227 -5.39 -1.52 11.72
C ASN A 227 -6.77 -0.84 11.64
N GLY A 228 -7.41 -0.61 12.78
CA GLY A 228 -8.76 0.00 12.85
C GLY A 228 -9.92 -0.93 12.45
N MET A 229 -9.64 -2.17 12.07
CA MET A 229 -10.64 -3.18 11.73
C MET A 229 -10.98 -4.01 12.96
N GLU A 230 -12.26 -4.16 13.26
CA GLU A 230 -12.74 -5.00 14.35
C GLU A 230 -13.17 -6.37 13.82
N PHE A 231 -12.70 -7.43 14.48
CA PHE A 231 -13.13 -8.82 14.29
C PHE A 231 -13.82 -9.31 15.55
N LYS A 232 -15.12 -9.59 15.47
CA LYS A 232 -15.92 -10.06 16.60
C LYS A 232 -15.83 -11.57 16.75
N ARG A 233 -15.74 -12.04 17.99
CA ARG A 233 -15.70 -13.47 18.26
C ARG A 233 -16.99 -14.13 17.79
N ALA A 234 -16.86 -15.17 16.97
CA ALA A 234 -18.00 -15.98 16.55
C ALA A 234 -18.61 -16.71 17.75
N ALA A 235 -19.93 -16.79 17.82
CA ALA A 235 -20.59 -17.62 18.80
C ALA A 235 -20.14 -19.09 18.60
N THR A 236 -19.72 -19.74 19.69
CA THR A 236 -19.44 -21.17 19.64
C THR A 236 -20.73 -21.88 19.23
N PRO A 237 -20.75 -22.72 18.17
CA PRO A 237 -21.93 -23.48 17.84
C PRO A 237 -22.36 -24.29 19.08
N ALA A 238 -23.62 -24.15 19.49
CA ALA A 238 -24.15 -24.98 20.54
C ALA A 238 -23.94 -26.45 20.12
N VAL A 239 -23.17 -27.20 20.89
CA VAL A 239 -23.06 -28.65 20.69
C VAL A 239 -24.48 -29.20 20.79
N SER A 240 -25.09 -29.51 19.65
CA SER A 240 -26.36 -30.23 19.61
C SER A 240 -26.12 -31.59 20.26
N GLY A 241 -26.51 -31.67 21.55
CA GLY A 241 -26.50 -32.93 22.26
C GLY A 241 -27.47 -33.89 21.55
N ASN A 242 -26.92 -34.88 20.86
CA ASN A 242 -27.68 -36.02 20.45
C ASN A 242 -28.20 -36.73 21.72
N LYS A 243 -29.50 -36.63 21.90
CA LYS A 243 -30.22 -37.56 22.78
C LYS A 243 -30.54 -38.83 22.00
#